data_e229a7b5ebd0b777e794c9c340c3dc11
#
_entry.id   e229a7b5ebd0b777e794c9c340c3dc11
#
_cell.length_a   1.000
_cell.length_b   1.000
_cell.length_c   1.000
_cell.angle_alpha   90.00
_cell.angle_beta   90.00
_cell.angle_gamma   90.00
#
_symmetry.space_group_name_H-M   'P 1'
#
loop_
_entity.id
_entity.type
_entity.pdbx_description
1 polymer ?
#
loop_
_entity_poly.entity_id
_entity_poly.type
_entity_poly.pdbx_seq_one_letter_code
_entity_poly.pdbx_strand_id
1 'polypeptide(L)'
;MALLTDQFRIFTAKRFIKSLEGADPTQSDLVAGANRDRLYVFIGRPQEWDNENAPPTPVDSFQEFSDTYSDMISLKRVLASDTIQVVRRIDWTPPEQTTGGLGYVYDMYRHDYSSTKTASSGATKLYDADFYVVNSQYQVYKCIYNGTSPSDPNGKPSTVEPTGTSTSIITTSDGYRWKYLYTIPVGQVLKFFSNDYMPVLSDVAVTGDAVGGEIDSVVIQASGTGYNNGTYENVPIKGDGVGGRVSLVVDGGKIVSATVTSGGSGYTFGKVVIDEVNGIGAGTGTGAAIDVIIPPDTGHGSDPAKELGGYRVMINTKFTYDEGSGDFPTDNDYRRIGLVINPNQYDTTELTSAITLSATKAVIFSPTFTGQFQTDEIITQSRTVGGQQVTARGRVISWNSTTKVLKYYQNRIDGVFPEITGNLTEFEGGNPVTGSTSGTSADPDINFPVVSGTSTRIINNTEYDLGMSFTNGYAKSEIEPNSGEIIYIDNRGAISRAGDQIEDIKIVIEF
;
A
#
# COMPACT_ATOMS: atom_id res chain seq x y z
N MET A 1 -2.59 17.10 25.63
CA MET A 1 -2.78 15.94 24.74
C MET A 1 -2.06 16.28 23.45
N ALA A 2 -1.23 15.37 22.91
CA ALA A 2 -0.52 15.59 21.66
C ALA A 2 -1.40 15.15 20.48
N LEU A 3 -1.30 15.82 19.32
CA LEU A 3 -1.97 15.47 18.09
C LEU A 3 -0.93 15.17 17.00
N LEU A 4 -1.00 14.01 16.41
CA LEU A 4 -0.32 13.68 15.17
C LEU A 4 -1.22 14.08 14.00
N THR A 5 -0.80 15.05 13.20
CA THR A 5 -1.62 15.58 12.11
C THR A 5 -1.61 14.65 10.89
N ASP A 6 -2.69 14.64 10.12
CA ASP A 6 -2.75 13.88 8.86
C ASP A 6 -1.70 14.37 7.85
N GLN A 7 -1.31 15.64 7.89
CA GLN A 7 -0.22 16.17 7.07
C GLN A 7 1.12 15.50 7.38
N PHE A 8 1.39 15.21 8.65
CA PHE A 8 2.60 14.46 9.04
C PHE A 8 2.54 13.01 8.54
N ARG A 9 1.37 12.37 8.62
CA ARG A 9 1.15 11.00 8.12
C ARG A 9 1.37 10.93 6.60
N ILE A 10 0.81 11.88 5.84
CA ILE A 10 1.00 12.00 4.38
C ILE A 10 2.48 12.25 4.05
N PHE A 11 3.14 13.13 4.80
CA PHE A 11 4.57 13.38 4.64
C PHE A 11 5.40 12.12 4.86
N THR A 12 5.10 11.34 5.91
CA THR A 12 5.81 10.09 6.22
C THR A 12 5.60 9.05 5.12
N ALA A 13 4.36 8.91 4.61
CA ALA A 13 4.05 8.03 3.49
C ALA A 13 4.84 8.39 2.22
N LYS A 14 4.93 9.69 1.88
CA LYS A 14 5.76 10.18 0.77
C LYS A 14 7.23 9.88 0.98
N ARG A 15 7.75 10.06 2.21
CA ARG A 15 9.16 9.78 2.54
C ARG A 15 9.48 8.29 2.45
N PHE A 16 8.58 7.42 2.89
CA PHE A 16 8.75 5.98 2.75
C PHE A 16 8.94 5.56 1.28
N ILE A 17 8.09 6.01 0.36
CA ILE A 17 8.25 5.71 -1.07
C ILE A 17 9.57 6.28 -1.61
N LYS A 18 9.92 7.52 -1.23
CA LYS A 18 11.17 8.16 -1.67
C LYS A 18 12.41 7.44 -1.17
N SER A 19 12.39 6.83 0.01
CA SER A 19 13.55 6.06 0.51
C SER A 19 13.87 4.85 -0.39
N LEU A 20 12.86 4.29 -1.07
CA LEU A 20 13.02 3.18 -2.02
C LEU A 20 13.53 3.65 -3.40
N GLU A 21 13.23 4.88 -3.79
CA GLU A 21 13.66 5.45 -5.09
C GLU A 21 15.15 5.80 -5.12
N GLY A 22 15.73 6.09 -3.97
CA GLY A 22 17.09 6.64 -3.81
C GLY A 22 17.11 8.16 -3.88
N ALA A 23 18.32 8.74 -3.98
CA ALA A 23 18.55 10.19 -3.88
C ALA A 23 17.56 11.02 -4.70
N ASP A 24 16.82 11.90 -4.03
CA ASP A 24 16.09 12.99 -4.67
C ASP A 24 17.12 14.02 -5.17
N PRO A 25 17.24 14.25 -6.49
CA PRO A 25 18.21 15.21 -7.02
C PRO A 25 17.96 16.65 -6.55
N THR A 26 16.79 16.93 -5.94
CA THR A 26 16.44 18.25 -5.40
C THR A 26 16.80 18.41 -3.91
N GLN A 27 17.25 17.34 -3.24
CA GLN A 27 17.67 17.37 -1.85
C GLN A 27 19.17 17.08 -1.74
N SER A 28 19.94 18.11 -1.43
CA SER A 28 21.42 18.07 -1.32
C SER A 28 21.95 17.14 -0.22
N ASP A 29 21.10 16.64 0.65
CA ASP A 29 21.47 15.88 1.84
C ASP A 29 21.57 14.36 1.59
N LEU A 30 21.11 13.90 0.43
CA LEU A 30 21.20 12.50 0.02
C LEU A 30 22.28 12.39 -1.05
N VAL A 31 23.44 11.89 -0.68
CA VAL A 31 24.54 11.60 -1.60
C VAL A 31 24.05 10.66 -2.70
N ALA A 32 24.19 11.06 -3.95
CA ALA A 32 23.79 10.24 -5.10
C ALA A 32 24.47 8.86 -5.01
N GLY A 33 23.66 7.80 -4.93
CA GLY A 33 24.12 6.40 -4.89
C GLY A 33 24.33 5.80 -3.51
N ALA A 34 24.27 6.57 -2.42
CA ALA A 34 24.38 6.05 -1.07
C ALA A 34 22.97 5.91 -0.45
N ASN A 35 22.69 4.72 0.10
CA ASN A 35 21.59 4.43 1.01
C ASN A 35 20.16 4.53 0.44
N ARG A 36 19.90 3.76 -0.62
CA ARG A 36 18.52 3.31 -0.89
C ARG A 36 18.15 2.25 0.12
N ASP A 37 17.03 2.43 0.80
CA ASP A 37 16.46 1.34 1.55
C ASP A 37 16.09 0.20 0.60
N ARG A 38 16.45 -1.01 1.00
CA ARG A 38 16.19 -2.22 0.24
C ARG A 38 15.10 -3.00 0.95
N LEU A 39 13.87 -2.73 0.53
CA LEU A 39 12.69 -3.38 1.06
C LEU A 39 12.42 -4.68 0.32
N TYR A 40 12.11 -5.73 1.06
CA TYR A 40 11.72 -7.03 0.54
C TYR A 40 10.39 -7.46 1.14
N VAL A 41 9.50 -7.98 0.31
CA VAL A 41 8.39 -8.84 0.78
C VAL A 41 8.94 -10.24 0.90
N PHE A 42 8.65 -10.91 1.99
CA PHE A 42 9.00 -12.32 2.19
C PHE A 42 7.76 -13.18 2.44
N ILE A 43 7.88 -14.45 2.09
CA ILE A 43 6.99 -15.53 2.49
C ILE A 43 7.74 -16.49 3.40
N GLY A 44 7.04 -17.10 4.36
CA GLY A 44 7.67 -17.99 5.33
C GLY A 44 6.65 -18.85 6.06
N ARG A 45 7.12 -19.53 7.11
CA ARG A 45 6.33 -20.43 7.95
C ARG A 45 5.70 -21.58 7.13
N PRO A 46 6.49 -22.53 6.64
CA PRO A 46 5.95 -23.74 5.99
C PRO A 46 5.23 -24.65 6.99
N GLN A 47 5.63 -24.64 8.27
CA GLN A 47 5.06 -25.45 9.32
C GLN A 47 3.65 -25.02 9.69
N GLU A 48 2.76 -26.00 9.90
CA GLU A 48 1.39 -25.80 10.32
C GLU A 48 1.26 -25.05 11.67
N TRP A 49 0.18 -24.29 11.79
CA TRP A 49 -0.25 -23.76 13.06
C TRP A 49 -1.02 -24.82 13.85
N ASP A 50 -1.03 -24.72 15.15
CA ASP A 50 -1.88 -25.57 16.00
C ASP A 50 -3.37 -25.44 15.61
N ASN A 51 -3.74 -24.28 15.07
CA ASN A 51 -5.06 -24.02 14.50
C ASN A 51 -4.95 -23.15 13.25
N GLU A 52 -5.06 -23.73 12.08
CA GLU A 52 -4.98 -23.05 10.77
C GLU A 52 -6.08 -22.00 10.55
N ASN A 53 -7.25 -22.16 11.20
CA ASN A 53 -8.36 -21.20 11.09
C ASN A 53 -8.22 -19.99 12.04
N ALA A 54 -7.28 -20.05 12.97
CA ALA A 54 -6.98 -18.97 13.90
C ALA A 54 -5.48 -18.88 14.15
N PRO A 55 -4.70 -18.41 13.15
CA PRO A 55 -3.27 -18.20 13.31
C PRO A 55 -2.99 -17.25 14.48
N PRO A 56 -1.87 -17.41 15.20
CA PRO A 56 -1.52 -16.51 16.28
C PRO A 56 -1.27 -15.10 15.77
N THR A 57 -1.70 -14.10 16.52
CA THR A 57 -1.37 -12.69 16.23
C THR A 57 0.15 -12.49 16.44
N PRO A 58 0.86 -11.92 15.47
CA PRO A 58 2.28 -11.62 15.62
C PRO A 58 2.55 -10.70 16.81
N VAL A 59 3.69 -10.90 17.45
CA VAL A 59 4.12 -10.10 18.61
C VAL A 59 5.37 -9.30 18.23
N ASP A 60 5.38 -8.01 18.55
CA ASP A 60 6.55 -7.16 18.40
C ASP A 60 7.62 -7.54 19.45
N SER A 61 8.47 -8.51 19.10
CA SER A 61 9.52 -9.03 19.97
C SER A 61 10.70 -9.58 19.19
N PHE A 62 11.90 -9.47 19.77
CA PHE A 62 13.11 -10.09 19.19
C PHE A 62 12.97 -11.60 18.98
N GLN A 63 12.16 -12.26 19.80
CA GLN A 63 11.89 -13.68 19.67
C GLN A 63 11.09 -13.98 18.40
N GLU A 64 10.01 -13.27 18.16
CA GLU A 64 9.18 -13.41 16.95
C GLU A 64 9.99 -13.10 15.69
N PHE A 65 10.86 -12.08 15.74
CA PHE A 65 11.72 -11.73 14.61
C PHE A 65 12.73 -12.85 14.32
N SER A 66 13.39 -13.39 15.33
CA SER A 66 14.33 -14.51 15.18
C SER A 66 13.65 -15.77 14.62
N ASP A 67 12.46 -16.09 15.12
CA ASP A 67 11.67 -17.21 14.61
C ASP A 67 11.23 -16.98 13.15
N THR A 68 10.85 -15.75 12.81
CA THR A 68 10.49 -15.34 11.44
C THR A 68 11.68 -15.49 10.47
N TYR A 69 12.87 -15.06 10.86
CA TYR A 69 14.07 -15.28 10.03
C TYR A 69 14.38 -16.76 9.84
N SER A 70 14.15 -17.56 10.87
CA SER A 70 14.46 -19.00 10.84
C SER A 70 13.57 -19.79 9.89
N ASP A 71 12.29 -19.41 9.74
CA ASP A 71 11.31 -20.10 8.90
C ASP A 71 10.95 -19.35 7.61
N MET A 72 11.71 -18.31 7.27
CA MET A 72 11.59 -17.57 6.01
C MET A 72 11.96 -18.47 4.83
N ILE A 73 11.19 -18.40 3.76
CA ILE A 73 11.37 -19.24 2.56
C ILE A 73 12.04 -18.46 1.44
N SER A 74 11.41 -17.35 1.04
CA SER A 74 11.84 -16.58 -0.13
C SER A 74 11.49 -15.12 0.04
N LEU A 75 12.30 -14.26 -0.57
CA LEU A 75 12.11 -12.82 -0.55
C LEU A 75 12.10 -12.26 -1.97
N LYS A 76 11.33 -11.22 -2.15
CA LYS A 76 11.32 -10.43 -3.39
C LYS A 76 11.46 -8.95 -3.09
N ARG A 77 12.40 -8.31 -3.78
CA ARG A 77 12.67 -6.89 -3.64
C ARG A 77 11.47 -6.06 -4.11
N VAL A 78 11.09 -5.08 -3.31
CA VAL A 78 10.12 -4.05 -3.65
C VAL A 78 10.86 -2.89 -4.30
N LEU A 79 10.49 -2.56 -5.51
CA LEU A 79 10.97 -1.38 -6.20
C LEU A 79 10.00 -0.20 -5.96
N ALA A 80 10.46 1.01 -6.18
CA ALA A 80 9.60 2.19 -6.09
C ALA A 80 8.35 2.08 -6.99
N SER A 81 8.51 1.49 -8.18
CA SER A 81 7.40 1.19 -9.09
C SER A 81 6.35 0.20 -8.56
N ASP A 82 6.68 -0.51 -7.47
CA ASP A 82 5.81 -1.48 -6.80
C ASP A 82 5.06 -0.86 -5.62
N THR A 83 5.23 0.44 -5.41
CA THR A 83 4.62 1.20 -4.31
C THR A 83 3.88 2.42 -4.82
N ILE A 84 2.78 2.78 -4.16
CA ILE A 84 2.04 4.00 -4.43
C ILE A 84 1.25 4.44 -3.21
N GLN A 85 1.01 5.74 -3.06
CA GLN A 85 0.04 6.22 -2.09
C GLN A 85 -1.36 5.82 -2.52
N VAL A 86 -2.17 5.37 -1.57
CA VAL A 86 -3.57 4.98 -1.81
C VAL A 86 -4.50 5.68 -0.83
N VAL A 87 -5.76 5.85 -1.28
CA VAL A 87 -6.88 6.33 -0.48
C VAL A 87 -8.01 5.31 -0.55
N ARG A 88 -9.02 5.43 0.33
CA ARG A 88 -10.20 4.58 0.26
C ARG A 88 -10.84 4.68 -1.13
N ARG A 89 -11.29 3.57 -1.67
CA ARG A 89 -12.06 3.55 -2.90
C ARG A 89 -13.51 3.91 -2.58
N ILE A 90 -14.01 4.97 -3.23
CA ILE A 90 -15.39 5.40 -3.15
C ILE A 90 -15.92 5.46 -4.59
N ASP A 91 -16.67 4.45 -5.00
CA ASP A 91 -17.28 4.43 -6.32
C ASP A 91 -18.48 5.36 -6.36
N TRP A 92 -18.64 6.12 -7.44
CA TRP A 92 -19.89 6.82 -7.66
C TRP A 92 -21.03 5.81 -7.81
N THR A 93 -22.07 5.96 -6.99
CA THR A 93 -23.15 4.98 -6.89
C THR A 93 -24.38 5.48 -7.64
N PRO A 94 -24.85 4.79 -8.68
CA PRO A 94 -26.06 5.16 -9.40
C PRO A 94 -27.30 5.04 -8.49
N PRO A 95 -28.37 5.83 -8.77
CA PRO A 95 -29.59 5.85 -7.96
C PRO A 95 -30.23 4.48 -7.74
N GLU A 96 -30.24 3.61 -8.72
CA GLU A 96 -30.83 2.28 -8.66
C GLU A 96 -30.11 1.32 -7.69
N GLN A 97 -28.85 1.62 -7.33
CA GLN A 97 -28.07 0.83 -6.36
C GLN A 97 -28.13 1.35 -4.93
N THR A 98 -28.87 2.42 -4.71
CA THR A 98 -29.06 3.01 -3.38
C THR A 98 -30.38 2.60 -2.77
N THR A 99 -30.49 2.67 -1.44
CA THR A 99 -31.75 2.41 -0.74
C THR A 99 -32.81 3.44 -1.20
N GLY A 100 -33.87 2.93 -1.84
CA GLY A 100 -34.94 3.77 -2.39
C GLY A 100 -34.66 4.36 -3.78
N GLY A 101 -33.53 4.03 -4.43
CA GLY A 101 -33.22 4.48 -5.80
C GLY A 101 -32.97 5.99 -5.94
N LEU A 102 -32.61 6.69 -4.88
CA LEU A 102 -32.52 8.15 -4.83
C LEU A 102 -31.13 8.72 -5.14
N GLY A 103 -30.12 7.88 -5.33
CA GLY A 103 -28.72 8.30 -5.42
C GLY A 103 -28.08 8.49 -4.05
N TYR A 104 -26.76 8.64 -4.01
CA TYR A 104 -25.99 8.85 -2.80
C TYR A 104 -25.68 10.32 -2.60
N VAL A 105 -25.67 10.79 -1.34
CA VAL A 105 -25.28 12.17 -1.00
C VAL A 105 -23.83 12.20 -0.62
N TYR A 106 -23.00 12.87 -1.43
CA TYR A 106 -21.58 13.03 -1.17
C TYR A 106 -21.31 14.27 -0.34
N ASP A 107 -20.24 14.23 0.44
CA ASP A 107 -19.84 15.34 1.28
C ASP A 107 -19.15 16.43 0.45
N MET A 108 -19.40 17.68 0.79
CA MET A 108 -18.58 18.76 0.25
C MET A 108 -17.24 18.80 0.94
N TYR A 109 -16.21 19.25 0.21
CA TYR A 109 -14.94 19.59 0.82
C TYR A 109 -15.13 20.68 1.88
N ARG A 110 -14.71 20.36 3.10
CA ARG A 110 -14.64 21.32 4.20
C ARG A 110 -13.24 21.27 4.80
N HIS A 111 -12.60 22.42 4.81
CA HIS A 111 -11.26 22.55 5.37
C HIS A 111 -11.27 22.40 6.90
N ASP A 112 -12.35 22.74 7.56
CA ASP A 112 -12.54 22.71 9.01
C ASP A 112 -13.70 21.79 9.40
N TYR A 113 -13.53 20.48 9.32
CA TYR A 113 -14.50 19.57 9.90
C TYR A 113 -14.50 19.75 11.42
N SER A 114 -15.57 20.29 11.96
CA SER A 114 -15.81 20.41 13.40
C SER A 114 -16.96 19.52 13.82
N SER A 115 -17.06 19.21 15.11
CA SER A 115 -18.17 18.43 15.68
C SER A 115 -19.56 19.04 15.45
N THR A 116 -19.64 20.31 15.05
CA THR A 116 -20.87 21.03 14.74
C THR A 116 -21.23 21.02 13.25
N LYS A 117 -20.32 20.55 12.38
CA LYS A 117 -20.51 20.44 10.93
C LYS A 117 -20.44 18.98 10.52
N THR A 118 -21.57 18.30 10.61
CA THR A 118 -21.69 16.88 10.29
C THR A 118 -21.64 16.67 8.78
N ALA A 119 -20.78 15.74 8.33
CA ALA A 119 -20.77 15.27 6.96
C ALA A 119 -22.04 14.46 6.65
N SER A 120 -22.48 14.42 5.37
CA SER A 120 -23.61 13.59 4.93
C SER A 120 -23.36 12.10 5.14
N SER A 121 -22.09 11.67 5.02
CA SER A 121 -21.61 10.33 5.36
C SER A 121 -21.59 10.04 6.86
N GLY A 122 -21.81 11.03 7.72
CA GLY A 122 -21.67 10.91 9.18
C GLY A 122 -20.25 10.98 9.70
N ALA A 123 -19.25 11.21 8.83
CA ALA A 123 -17.85 11.30 9.21
C ALA A 123 -17.58 12.53 10.11
N THR A 124 -16.68 12.34 11.06
CA THR A 124 -16.23 13.40 12.00
C THR A 124 -14.84 13.96 11.64
N LYS A 125 -14.17 13.34 10.67
CA LYS A 125 -12.87 13.76 10.12
C LYS A 125 -12.95 13.86 8.61
N LEU A 126 -12.19 14.79 8.02
CA LEU A 126 -12.23 15.04 6.58
C LEU A 126 -11.94 13.76 5.77
N TYR A 127 -10.86 13.08 6.06
CA TYR A 127 -10.43 11.92 5.25
C TYR A 127 -11.21 10.62 5.51
N ASP A 128 -12.14 10.65 6.48
CA ASP A 128 -13.14 9.58 6.68
C ASP A 128 -14.46 9.89 5.95
N ALA A 129 -14.61 11.11 5.43
CA ALA A 129 -15.80 11.57 4.71
C ALA A 129 -15.80 11.11 3.25
N ASP A 130 -16.98 10.99 2.65
CA ASP A 130 -17.17 10.59 1.26
C ASP A 130 -17.27 11.82 0.35
N PHE A 131 -16.15 12.57 0.23
CA PHE A 131 -16.09 13.84 -0.49
C PHE A 131 -15.43 13.75 -1.88
N TYR A 132 -15.07 12.57 -2.31
CA TYR A 132 -14.53 12.27 -3.63
C TYR A 132 -15.08 10.94 -4.13
N VAL A 133 -15.05 10.74 -5.44
CA VAL A 133 -15.51 9.50 -6.08
C VAL A 133 -14.60 9.09 -7.22
N VAL A 134 -14.58 7.81 -7.52
CA VAL A 134 -14.12 7.28 -8.80
C VAL A 134 -15.32 6.85 -9.62
N ASN A 135 -15.34 7.23 -10.90
CA ASN A 135 -16.40 6.87 -11.82
C ASN A 135 -16.11 5.56 -12.58
N SER A 136 -17.07 5.13 -13.42
CA SER A 136 -16.97 3.91 -14.24
C SER A 136 -15.81 3.92 -15.24
N GLN A 137 -15.22 5.07 -15.54
CA GLN A 137 -14.08 5.26 -16.44
C GLN A 137 -12.75 5.42 -15.69
N TYR A 138 -12.71 5.09 -14.39
CA TYR A 138 -11.54 5.27 -13.50
C TYR A 138 -11.06 6.72 -13.38
N GLN A 139 -11.98 7.69 -13.58
CA GLN A 139 -11.71 9.11 -13.36
C GLN A 139 -12.09 9.47 -11.94
N VAL A 140 -11.20 10.21 -11.26
CA VAL A 140 -11.37 10.60 -9.85
C VAL A 140 -11.79 12.05 -9.77
N TYR A 141 -12.88 12.29 -9.04
CA TYR A 141 -13.47 13.61 -8.86
C TYR A 141 -13.65 13.93 -7.39
N LYS A 142 -13.41 15.18 -7.04
CA LYS A 142 -13.72 15.73 -5.73
C LYS A 142 -15.04 16.50 -5.78
N CYS A 143 -15.88 16.29 -4.78
CA CYS A 143 -17.13 17.03 -4.62
C CYS A 143 -16.84 18.44 -4.08
N ILE A 144 -17.12 19.44 -4.89
CA ILE A 144 -16.96 20.87 -4.53
C ILE A 144 -18.29 21.44 -4.00
N TYR A 145 -19.43 20.93 -4.50
CA TYR A 145 -20.76 21.35 -4.08
C TYR A 145 -21.76 20.22 -4.29
N ASN A 146 -22.59 19.94 -3.29
CA ASN A 146 -23.56 18.84 -3.26
C ASN A 146 -25.02 19.30 -3.19
N GLY A 147 -25.32 20.56 -3.52
CA GLY A 147 -26.68 21.13 -3.44
C GLY A 147 -27.09 21.54 -2.03
N THR A 148 -26.16 21.66 -1.09
CA THR A 148 -26.45 22.16 0.26
C THR A 148 -27.13 23.54 0.23
N SER A 149 -28.24 23.70 0.95
CA SER A 149 -28.98 24.92 1.09
C SER A 149 -29.66 24.94 2.47
N PRO A 150 -30.27 26.08 2.89
CA PRO A 150 -31.03 26.12 4.13
C PRO A 150 -32.22 25.14 4.19
N SER A 151 -32.77 24.74 3.05
CA SER A 151 -33.81 23.71 2.96
C SER A 151 -33.24 22.28 2.92
N ASP A 152 -32.00 22.12 2.47
CA ASP A 152 -31.32 20.85 2.30
C ASP A 152 -29.92 20.93 2.96
N PRO A 153 -29.83 20.99 4.30
CA PRO A 153 -28.59 21.29 5.00
C PRO A 153 -27.52 20.21 4.84
N ASN A 154 -27.93 19.00 4.50
CA ASN A 154 -27.03 17.86 4.26
C ASN A 154 -26.68 17.65 2.78
N GLY A 155 -27.22 18.48 1.89
CA GLY A 155 -27.08 18.32 0.43
C GLY A 155 -28.18 17.45 -0.19
N LYS A 156 -28.10 17.25 -1.50
CA LYS A 156 -29.06 16.50 -2.30
C LYS A 156 -28.41 15.22 -2.83
N PRO A 157 -29.20 14.17 -3.12
CA PRO A 157 -28.67 12.97 -3.79
C PRO A 157 -28.06 13.30 -5.15
N SER A 158 -26.88 12.70 -5.43
CA SER A 158 -26.27 12.72 -6.77
C SER A 158 -26.96 11.70 -7.67
N THR A 159 -27.46 12.17 -8.81
CA THR A 159 -28.16 11.32 -9.78
C THR A 159 -27.49 11.29 -11.14
N VAL A 160 -26.41 12.04 -11.32
CA VAL A 160 -25.67 12.14 -12.59
C VAL A 160 -24.19 11.88 -12.32
N GLU A 161 -23.67 10.81 -12.94
CA GLU A 161 -22.25 10.45 -12.83
C GLU A 161 -21.36 11.58 -13.37
N PRO A 162 -20.34 12.05 -12.62
CA PRO A 162 -19.40 13.03 -13.15
C PRO A 162 -18.53 12.36 -14.24
N THR A 163 -18.37 13.06 -15.37
CA THR A 163 -17.57 12.62 -16.51
C THR A 163 -16.77 13.77 -17.12
N GLY A 164 -15.72 13.43 -17.86
CA GLY A 164 -14.84 14.39 -18.55
C GLY A 164 -13.60 14.74 -17.73
N THR A 165 -12.63 15.35 -18.40
CA THR A 165 -11.28 15.65 -17.85
C THR A 165 -10.98 17.14 -17.87
N SER A 166 -12.02 18.00 -17.78
CA SER A 166 -11.82 19.46 -17.71
C SER A 166 -11.07 19.84 -16.43
N THR A 167 -10.10 20.73 -16.57
CA THR A 167 -9.39 21.33 -15.42
C THR A 167 -10.25 22.33 -14.66
N SER A 168 -11.31 22.85 -15.28
CA SER A 168 -12.31 23.68 -14.64
C SER A 168 -13.37 22.84 -13.91
N ILE A 169 -14.09 23.46 -12.98
CA ILE A 169 -15.20 22.82 -12.26
C ILE A 169 -16.28 22.34 -13.23
N ILE A 170 -16.65 21.07 -13.11
CA ILE A 170 -17.73 20.44 -13.88
C ILE A 170 -19.01 20.51 -13.08
N THR A 171 -20.08 21.04 -13.68
CA THR A 171 -21.41 21.09 -13.07
C THR A 171 -22.30 20.05 -13.75
N THR A 172 -22.83 19.11 -12.99
CA THR A 172 -23.78 18.10 -13.46
C THR A 172 -25.22 18.60 -13.36
N SER A 173 -26.14 18.01 -14.14
CA SER A 173 -27.53 18.48 -14.21
C SER A 173 -28.33 18.28 -12.91
N ASP A 174 -27.85 17.46 -11.99
CA ASP A 174 -28.38 17.29 -10.63
C ASP A 174 -27.96 18.42 -9.66
N GLY A 175 -27.12 19.35 -10.13
CA GLY A 175 -26.65 20.51 -9.37
C GLY A 175 -25.37 20.28 -8.60
N TYR A 176 -24.78 19.10 -8.69
CA TYR A 176 -23.44 18.85 -8.15
C TYR A 176 -22.37 19.61 -8.93
N ARG A 177 -21.29 19.98 -8.22
CA ARG A 177 -20.09 20.57 -8.82
C ARG A 177 -18.90 19.71 -8.42
N TRP A 178 -18.15 19.27 -9.44
CA TRP A 178 -17.05 18.34 -9.31
C TRP A 178 -15.76 18.94 -9.85
N LYS A 179 -14.65 18.71 -9.14
CA LYS A 179 -13.29 18.95 -9.66
C LYS A 179 -12.73 17.61 -10.13
N TYR A 180 -12.43 17.50 -11.40
CA TYR A 180 -11.61 16.38 -11.91
C TYR A 180 -10.18 16.49 -11.35
N LEU A 181 -9.62 15.37 -10.89
CA LEU A 181 -8.28 15.32 -10.31
C LEU A 181 -7.32 14.55 -11.20
N TYR A 182 -7.66 13.33 -11.57
CA TYR A 182 -6.85 12.45 -12.41
C TYR A 182 -7.64 11.25 -12.92
N THR A 183 -7.09 10.58 -13.94
CA THR A 183 -7.58 9.27 -14.41
C THR A 183 -6.58 8.19 -14.00
N ILE A 184 -7.08 7.05 -13.52
CA ILE A 184 -6.25 5.90 -13.15
C ILE A 184 -6.01 5.06 -14.42
N PRO A 185 -4.76 4.99 -14.95
CA PRO A 185 -4.46 4.20 -16.14
C PRO A 185 -4.64 2.70 -15.87
N VAL A 186 -4.95 1.92 -16.90
CA VAL A 186 -5.21 0.48 -16.81
C VAL A 186 -4.07 -0.28 -16.11
N GLY A 187 -2.82 0.08 -16.36
CA GLY A 187 -1.67 -0.53 -15.69
C GLY A 187 -1.68 -0.31 -14.16
N GLN A 188 -2.14 0.85 -13.70
CA GLN A 188 -2.28 1.17 -12.28
C GLN A 188 -3.52 0.51 -11.68
N VAL A 189 -4.60 0.40 -12.45
CA VAL A 189 -5.80 -0.36 -12.04
C VAL A 189 -5.44 -1.80 -11.74
N LEU A 190 -4.75 -2.48 -12.66
CA LEU A 190 -4.35 -3.88 -12.49
C LEU A 190 -3.42 -4.08 -11.30
N LYS A 191 -2.60 -3.09 -10.97
CA LYS A 191 -1.57 -3.20 -9.94
C LYS A 191 -2.05 -2.75 -8.56
N PHE A 192 -2.75 -1.61 -8.47
CA PHE A 192 -3.01 -0.94 -7.20
C PHE A 192 -4.49 -0.64 -6.90
N PHE A 193 -5.40 -0.99 -7.79
CA PHE A 193 -6.82 -0.82 -7.55
C PHE A 193 -7.38 -2.09 -6.89
N SER A 194 -8.00 -1.95 -5.72
CA SER A 194 -8.59 -3.05 -4.97
C SER A 194 -10.06 -2.76 -4.64
N ASN A 195 -10.70 -3.63 -3.88
CA ASN A 195 -12.06 -3.39 -3.40
C ASN A 195 -12.14 -2.21 -2.45
N ASP A 196 -11.09 -1.99 -1.64
CA ASP A 196 -11.09 -1.02 -0.55
C ASP A 196 -10.27 0.24 -0.85
N TYR A 197 -9.29 0.14 -1.77
CA TYR A 197 -8.31 1.20 -2.03
C TYR A 197 -8.13 1.48 -3.51
N MET A 198 -7.83 2.74 -3.81
CA MET A 198 -7.44 3.21 -5.15
C MET A 198 -6.15 4.03 -5.10
N PRO A 199 -5.30 3.98 -6.16
CA PRO A 199 -4.06 4.72 -6.20
C PRO A 199 -4.31 6.23 -6.34
N VAL A 200 -3.44 7.02 -5.71
CA VAL A 200 -3.41 8.48 -5.86
C VAL A 200 -2.38 8.85 -6.91
N LEU A 201 -2.83 9.56 -7.92
CA LEU A 201 -2.01 10.03 -9.03
C LEU A 201 -2.13 11.55 -9.16
N SER A 202 -1.38 12.14 -10.06
CA SER A 202 -1.50 13.55 -10.45
C SER A 202 -1.67 13.66 -11.96
N ASP A 203 -2.47 14.61 -12.39
CA ASP A 203 -2.60 15.03 -13.79
C ASP A 203 -1.87 16.36 -13.95
N VAL A 204 -0.96 16.42 -14.94
CA VAL A 204 -0.09 17.60 -15.16
C VAL A 204 -0.90 18.83 -15.52
N ALA A 205 -1.97 18.68 -16.32
CA ALA A 205 -2.83 19.80 -16.69
C ALA A 205 -3.60 20.34 -15.48
N VAL A 206 -4.17 19.46 -14.67
CA VAL A 206 -4.90 19.84 -13.45
C VAL A 206 -3.95 20.49 -12.43
N THR A 207 -2.76 19.93 -12.25
CA THR A 207 -1.75 20.48 -11.34
C THR A 207 -1.26 21.85 -11.80
N GLY A 208 -1.09 22.03 -13.12
CA GLY A 208 -0.62 23.29 -13.71
C GLY A 208 -1.66 24.41 -13.69
N ASP A 209 -2.95 24.07 -13.72
CA ASP A 209 -4.06 25.04 -13.69
C ASP A 209 -4.54 25.34 -12.25
N ALA A 210 -4.01 24.67 -11.23
CA ALA A 210 -4.40 24.90 -9.84
C ALA A 210 -3.94 26.29 -9.35
N VAL A 211 -4.87 27.03 -8.77
CA VAL A 211 -4.59 28.39 -8.25
C VAL A 211 -4.74 28.40 -6.72
N GLY A 212 -3.68 28.75 -6.02
CA GLY A 212 -3.69 28.82 -4.56
C GLY A 212 -4.70 29.85 -4.03
N GLY A 213 -5.57 29.41 -3.12
CA GLY A 213 -6.61 30.24 -2.54
C GLY A 213 -7.71 30.69 -3.51
N GLU A 214 -7.92 29.96 -4.62
CA GLU A 214 -9.06 30.19 -5.52
C GLU A 214 -10.35 29.66 -4.90
N ILE A 215 -11.34 30.53 -4.70
CA ILE A 215 -12.63 30.15 -4.13
C ILE A 215 -13.50 29.48 -5.18
N ASP A 216 -13.76 28.21 -5.03
CA ASP A 216 -14.58 27.43 -5.97
C ASP A 216 -16.06 27.33 -5.53
N SER A 217 -16.36 27.51 -4.25
CA SER A 217 -17.71 27.33 -3.73
C SER A 217 -18.03 28.26 -2.56
N VAL A 218 -19.31 28.63 -2.50
CA VAL A 218 -19.92 29.32 -1.35
C VAL A 218 -21.21 28.60 -0.96
N VAL A 219 -21.61 28.67 0.31
CA VAL A 219 -22.80 27.97 0.83
C VAL A 219 -23.69 28.97 1.57
N ILE A 220 -24.97 28.98 1.24
CA ILE A 220 -25.98 29.76 1.98
C ILE A 220 -26.30 29.01 3.27
N GLN A 221 -25.80 29.49 4.40
CA GLN A 221 -26.10 28.94 5.72
C GLN A 221 -27.46 29.42 6.23
N ALA A 222 -27.79 30.68 5.91
CA ALA A 222 -29.09 31.28 6.22
C ALA A 222 -29.50 32.22 5.08
N SER A 223 -30.74 32.08 4.61
CA SER A 223 -31.29 32.91 3.52
C SER A 223 -31.63 34.34 3.95
N GLY A 224 -31.77 34.57 5.24
CA GLY A 224 -32.24 35.86 5.75
C GLY A 224 -33.68 36.21 5.33
N THR A 225 -34.10 37.46 5.59
CA THR A 225 -35.43 38.00 5.22
C THR A 225 -35.33 39.48 4.98
N GLY A 226 -36.32 40.06 4.25
CA GLY A 226 -36.45 41.49 4.05
C GLY A 226 -35.52 42.10 3.01
N TYR A 227 -34.83 41.28 2.21
CA TYR A 227 -34.01 41.75 1.09
C TYR A 227 -34.84 42.09 -0.14
N ASN A 228 -34.33 42.98 -0.98
CA ASN A 228 -34.98 43.33 -2.25
C ASN A 228 -34.78 42.21 -3.29
N ASN A 229 -35.88 41.84 -3.97
CA ASN A 229 -35.78 40.81 -5.04
C ASN A 229 -34.92 41.32 -6.19
N GLY A 230 -34.08 40.43 -6.75
CA GLY A 230 -33.22 40.74 -7.88
C GLY A 230 -32.01 39.84 -7.96
N THR A 231 -31.22 40.01 -9.02
CA THR A 231 -29.91 39.38 -9.20
C THR A 231 -28.83 40.44 -8.98
N TYR A 232 -27.90 40.13 -8.10
CA TYR A 232 -26.80 41.02 -7.72
C TYR A 232 -25.47 40.38 -8.17
N GLU A 233 -24.95 40.92 -9.27
CA GLU A 233 -23.72 40.42 -9.90
C GLU A 233 -22.46 41.10 -9.30
N ASN A 234 -21.33 40.42 -9.43
CA ASN A 234 -20.01 40.92 -9.04
C ASN A 234 -19.88 41.32 -7.56
N VAL A 235 -20.64 40.67 -6.69
CA VAL A 235 -20.53 40.88 -5.24
C VAL A 235 -19.16 40.41 -4.75
N PRO A 236 -18.34 41.25 -4.13
CA PRO A 236 -17.00 40.90 -3.76
C PRO A 236 -16.96 39.91 -2.58
N ILE A 237 -16.04 38.94 -2.67
CA ILE A 237 -15.57 38.20 -1.52
C ILE A 237 -14.47 39.03 -0.86
N LYS A 238 -14.66 39.38 0.39
CA LYS A 238 -13.68 40.10 1.21
C LYS A 238 -12.88 39.15 2.06
N GLY A 239 -11.58 39.35 2.17
CA GLY A 239 -10.64 38.52 2.90
C GLY A 239 -9.22 38.99 2.65
N ASP A 240 -8.26 38.10 2.82
CA ASP A 240 -6.84 38.35 2.55
C ASP A 240 -6.45 38.12 1.08
N GLY A 241 -7.29 37.41 0.31
CA GLY A 241 -7.12 37.20 -1.13
C GLY A 241 -7.66 38.35 -1.98
N VAL A 242 -7.58 38.21 -3.30
CA VAL A 242 -7.99 39.21 -4.28
C VAL A 242 -8.82 38.62 -5.41
N GLY A 243 -9.75 39.42 -5.96
CA GLY A 243 -10.47 39.09 -7.20
C GLY A 243 -11.68 38.16 -7.05
N GLY A 244 -11.96 37.61 -5.88
CA GLY A 244 -13.15 36.76 -5.65
C GLY A 244 -14.45 37.51 -5.83
N ARG A 245 -15.42 36.90 -6.55
CA ARG A 245 -16.74 37.47 -6.84
C ARG A 245 -17.81 36.40 -6.80
N VAL A 246 -19.00 36.77 -6.32
CA VAL A 246 -20.21 35.93 -6.36
C VAL A 246 -21.35 36.66 -7.02
N SER A 247 -22.28 35.92 -7.59
CA SER A 247 -23.61 36.36 -7.97
C SER A 247 -24.59 35.87 -6.93
N LEU A 248 -25.50 36.79 -6.47
CA LEU A 248 -26.55 36.47 -5.51
C LEU A 248 -27.92 36.67 -6.16
N VAL A 249 -28.84 35.73 -5.92
CA VAL A 249 -30.23 35.83 -6.35
C VAL A 249 -31.11 35.94 -5.10
N VAL A 250 -31.91 36.99 -5.04
CA VAL A 250 -32.93 37.21 -3.99
C VAL A 250 -34.32 37.01 -4.58
N ASP A 251 -35.12 36.17 -3.97
CA ASP A 251 -36.52 35.95 -4.30
C ASP A 251 -37.35 35.81 -3.01
N GLY A 252 -38.54 36.41 -3.00
CA GLY A 252 -39.42 36.46 -1.82
C GLY A 252 -38.74 37.07 -0.59
N GLY A 253 -37.80 38.02 -0.81
CA GLY A 253 -37.08 38.71 0.26
C GLY A 253 -35.99 37.87 0.92
N LYS A 254 -35.61 36.73 0.31
CA LYS A 254 -34.59 35.77 0.81
C LYS A 254 -33.51 35.52 -0.23
N ILE A 255 -32.28 35.31 0.19
CA ILE A 255 -31.21 34.87 -0.70
C ILE A 255 -31.46 33.38 -1.02
N VAL A 256 -31.74 33.07 -2.29
CA VAL A 256 -32.06 31.72 -2.76
C VAL A 256 -30.95 31.10 -3.54
N SER A 257 -29.98 31.87 -4.07
CA SER A 257 -28.82 31.37 -4.78
C SER A 257 -27.60 32.25 -4.53
N ALA A 258 -26.45 31.60 -4.41
CA ALA A 258 -25.12 32.21 -4.34
C ALA A 258 -24.16 31.40 -5.19
N THR A 259 -23.59 31.99 -6.24
CA THR A 259 -22.71 31.29 -7.18
C THR A 259 -21.41 32.05 -7.34
N VAL A 260 -20.28 31.39 -7.25
CA VAL A 260 -18.96 31.96 -7.53
C VAL A 260 -18.87 32.28 -9.02
N THR A 261 -18.61 33.53 -9.36
CA THR A 261 -18.40 34.00 -10.74
C THR A 261 -16.93 34.24 -11.06
N SER A 262 -16.11 34.47 -10.04
CA SER A 262 -14.65 34.50 -10.13
C SER A 262 -14.08 34.02 -8.79
N GLY A 263 -13.23 33.03 -8.81
CA GLY A 263 -12.62 32.46 -7.60
C GLY A 263 -11.55 33.35 -6.96
N GLY A 264 -10.94 34.22 -7.76
CA GLY A 264 -9.81 35.04 -7.30
C GLY A 264 -8.58 34.21 -6.98
N SER A 265 -7.74 34.70 -6.06
CA SER A 265 -6.56 33.97 -5.61
C SER A 265 -6.06 34.44 -4.24
N GLY A 266 -5.27 33.59 -3.58
CA GLY A 266 -4.59 33.93 -2.33
C GLY A 266 -5.47 33.99 -1.08
N TYR A 267 -6.71 33.50 -1.13
CA TYR A 267 -7.57 33.47 0.04
C TYR A 267 -7.19 32.38 1.03
N THR A 268 -6.96 32.73 2.29
CA THR A 268 -6.94 31.82 3.43
C THR A 268 -8.16 31.98 4.33
N PHE A 269 -8.87 33.10 4.21
CA PHE A 269 -10.21 33.33 4.74
C PHE A 269 -10.98 34.24 3.81
N GLY A 270 -12.32 34.16 3.87
CA GLY A 270 -13.18 35.03 3.06
C GLY A 270 -14.56 35.15 3.64
N LYS A 271 -15.24 36.26 3.29
CA LYS A 271 -16.62 36.53 3.67
C LYS A 271 -17.34 37.31 2.56
N VAL A 272 -18.57 36.91 2.28
CA VAL A 272 -19.50 37.70 1.45
C VAL A 272 -20.18 38.69 2.35
N VAL A 273 -19.99 40.00 2.10
CA VAL A 273 -20.58 41.07 2.90
C VAL A 273 -21.85 41.58 2.21
N ILE A 274 -23.00 41.08 2.66
CA ILE A 274 -24.30 41.32 2.03
C ILE A 274 -24.75 42.77 2.21
N ASP A 275 -24.54 43.37 3.39
CA ASP A 275 -24.97 44.72 3.71
C ASP A 275 -24.30 45.83 2.87
N GLU A 276 -23.21 45.54 2.20
CA GLU A 276 -22.52 46.45 1.30
C GLU A 276 -22.95 46.30 -0.17
N VAL A 277 -23.84 45.34 -0.48
CA VAL A 277 -24.32 45.14 -1.85
C VAL A 277 -25.36 46.22 -2.20
N ASN A 278 -25.02 47.06 -3.17
CA ASN A 278 -25.89 48.14 -3.60
C ASN A 278 -27.24 47.61 -4.10
N GLY A 279 -28.32 48.16 -3.54
CA GLY A 279 -29.70 47.85 -3.95
C GLY A 279 -30.29 46.58 -3.30
N ILE A 280 -29.51 45.75 -2.59
CA ILE A 280 -30.01 44.53 -1.95
C ILE A 280 -30.93 44.78 -0.75
N GLY A 281 -31.00 46.02 -0.29
CA GLY A 281 -31.84 46.40 0.85
C GLY A 281 -31.05 46.45 2.14
N ALA A 282 -29.82 46.98 2.11
CA ALA A 282 -29.04 47.26 3.31
C ALA A 282 -29.83 48.07 4.32
N GLY A 283 -29.99 47.56 5.54
CA GLY A 283 -30.78 48.17 6.62
C GLY A 283 -32.24 47.71 6.70
N THR A 284 -32.77 46.94 5.74
CA THR A 284 -34.09 46.29 5.80
C THR A 284 -34.00 44.77 5.78
N GLY A 285 -33.05 44.22 5.03
CA GLY A 285 -32.75 42.75 5.03
C GLY A 285 -31.87 42.38 6.23
N THR A 286 -32.17 41.25 6.85
CA THR A 286 -31.43 40.76 8.02
C THR A 286 -31.27 39.24 8.02
N GLY A 287 -30.23 38.73 8.71
CA GLY A 287 -30.10 37.35 9.07
C GLY A 287 -29.57 36.42 7.94
N ALA A 288 -29.17 36.97 6.80
CA ALA A 288 -28.51 36.14 5.80
C ALA A 288 -27.03 35.83 6.18
N ALA A 289 -26.59 34.63 5.90
CA ALA A 289 -25.21 34.19 6.09
C ALA A 289 -24.78 33.32 4.94
N ILE A 290 -23.62 33.62 4.36
CA ILE A 290 -22.99 32.86 3.25
C ILE A 290 -21.59 32.55 3.68
N ASP A 291 -21.30 31.23 3.79
CA ASP A 291 -19.96 30.73 4.05
C ASP A 291 -19.16 30.65 2.76
N VAL A 292 -17.89 31.02 2.85
CA VAL A 292 -16.92 30.86 1.79
C VAL A 292 -16.11 29.58 2.08
N ILE A 293 -16.08 28.67 1.15
CA ILE A 293 -15.30 27.41 1.28
C ILE A 293 -13.86 27.71 0.84
N ILE A 294 -12.94 27.65 1.79
CA ILE A 294 -11.53 27.87 1.52
C ILE A 294 -10.91 26.60 0.92
N PRO A 295 -10.23 26.69 -0.24
CA PRO A 295 -9.56 25.57 -0.87
C PRO A 295 -8.24 25.19 -0.15
N PRO A 296 -7.56 24.11 -0.55
CA PRO A 296 -6.17 23.87 -0.16
C PRO A 296 -5.25 25.04 -0.53
N ASP A 297 -4.17 25.27 0.24
CA ASP A 297 -3.22 26.39 0.06
C ASP A 297 -2.74 26.58 -1.38
N THR A 298 -2.56 25.46 -2.09
CA THR A 298 -2.03 25.41 -3.47
C THR A 298 -3.12 25.29 -4.52
N GLY A 299 -4.41 25.30 -4.12
CA GLY A 299 -5.57 25.11 -5.00
C GLY A 299 -5.96 23.65 -5.20
N HIS A 300 -7.20 23.46 -5.64
CA HIS A 300 -7.74 22.13 -5.90
C HIS A 300 -7.02 21.43 -7.05
N GLY A 301 -6.57 20.19 -6.80
CA GLY A 301 -5.89 19.33 -7.76
C GLY A 301 -4.37 19.51 -7.84
N SER A 302 -3.78 20.47 -7.11
CA SER A 302 -2.32 20.68 -7.14
C SER A 302 -1.54 19.55 -6.46
N ASP A 303 -2.03 19.00 -5.37
CA ASP A 303 -1.45 17.85 -4.66
C ASP A 303 -2.57 16.87 -4.26
N PRO A 304 -2.98 15.94 -5.16
CA PRO A 304 -4.05 14.99 -4.88
C PRO A 304 -3.81 14.12 -3.64
N ALA A 305 -2.54 13.79 -3.33
CA ALA A 305 -2.23 13.00 -2.14
C ALA A 305 -2.53 13.77 -0.85
N LYS A 306 -2.19 15.06 -0.81
CA LYS A 306 -2.52 15.94 0.31
C LYS A 306 -4.02 16.21 0.35
N GLU A 307 -4.66 16.39 -0.80
CA GLU A 307 -6.07 16.74 -0.92
C GLU A 307 -6.99 15.58 -0.55
N LEU A 308 -6.66 14.33 -0.93
CA LEU A 308 -7.47 13.14 -0.67
C LEU A 308 -7.08 12.37 0.60
N GLY A 309 -6.02 12.77 1.29
CA GLY A 309 -5.55 12.08 2.50
C GLY A 309 -4.74 10.81 2.20
N GLY A 310 -3.78 10.90 1.28
CA GLY A 310 -2.91 9.78 0.87
C GLY A 310 -1.84 9.43 1.92
N TYR A 311 -2.24 9.08 3.14
CA TYR A 311 -1.34 8.64 4.20
C TYR A 311 -1.18 7.12 4.28
N ARG A 312 -1.72 6.38 3.32
CA ARG A 312 -1.51 4.94 3.16
C ARG A 312 -0.66 4.65 1.93
N VAL A 313 0.19 3.65 2.03
CA VAL A 313 1.02 3.17 0.93
C VAL A 313 0.64 1.73 0.64
N MET A 314 0.29 1.44 -0.60
CA MET A 314 0.13 0.08 -1.09
C MET A 314 1.42 -0.40 -1.73
N ILE A 315 1.86 -1.58 -1.32
CA ILE A 315 2.93 -2.35 -1.92
C ILE A 315 2.26 -3.48 -2.70
N ASN A 316 2.59 -3.64 -3.97
CA ASN A 316 2.15 -4.77 -4.77
C ASN A 316 3.38 -5.55 -5.26
N THR A 317 3.45 -6.82 -4.93
CA THR A 317 4.50 -7.71 -5.41
C THR A 317 3.91 -9.01 -5.90
N LYS A 318 4.52 -9.59 -6.95
CA LYS A 318 4.11 -10.87 -7.52
C LYS A 318 5.21 -11.89 -7.35
N PHE A 319 4.89 -13.01 -6.73
CA PHE A 319 5.74 -14.17 -6.70
C PHE A 319 5.34 -15.08 -7.86
N THR A 320 6.15 -15.07 -8.89
CA THR A 320 5.97 -15.93 -10.06
C THR A 320 7.00 -17.05 -9.99
N TYR A 321 6.57 -18.27 -10.32
CA TYR A 321 7.51 -19.34 -10.62
C TYR A 321 7.90 -19.15 -12.10
N ASP A 322 9.10 -18.66 -12.33
CA ASP A 322 9.71 -18.75 -13.65
C ASP A 322 10.41 -20.09 -13.70
N GLU A 323 9.99 -20.94 -14.63
CA GLU A 323 10.59 -22.25 -14.85
C GLU A 323 12.11 -22.08 -15.01
N GLY A 324 12.87 -22.62 -14.05
CA GLY A 324 14.32 -22.54 -14.05
C GLY A 324 14.94 -21.51 -13.12
N SER A 325 14.18 -20.61 -12.46
CA SER A 325 14.79 -19.68 -11.49
C SER A 325 14.94 -20.30 -10.09
N GLY A 326 14.00 -21.19 -9.71
CA GLY A 326 14.06 -21.96 -8.46
C GLY A 326 14.03 -21.15 -7.16
N ASP A 327 14.00 -19.81 -7.23
CA ASP A 327 14.05 -18.92 -6.07
C ASP A 327 12.81 -19.08 -5.18
N PHE A 328 11.66 -19.34 -5.81
CA PHE A 328 10.39 -19.51 -5.11
C PHE A 328 9.94 -20.98 -5.20
N PRO A 329 10.23 -21.82 -4.19
CA PRO A 329 9.82 -23.22 -4.21
C PRO A 329 8.31 -23.35 -4.35
N THR A 330 7.88 -24.31 -5.17
CA THR A 330 6.48 -24.72 -5.36
C THR A 330 6.21 -26.03 -4.63
N ASP A 331 4.96 -26.49 -4.65
CA ASP A 331 4.53 -27.71 -3.96
C ASP A 331 4.78 -27.65 -2.45
N ASN A 332 4.64 -26.46 -1.87
CA ASN A 332 4.75 -26.23 -0.44
C ASN A 332 3.69 -25.20 0.00
N ASP A 333 3.45 -25.17 1.29
CA ASP A 333 2.60 -24.17 1.92
C ASP A 333 3.46 -23.08 2.57
N TYR A 334 2.90 -21.88 2.63
CA TYR A 334 3.42 -20.83 3.50
C TYR A 334 2.26 -20.21 4.30
N ARG A 335 2.57 -19.66 5.47
CA ARG A 335 1.59 -19.15 6.44
C ARG A 335 1.96 -17.79 7.00
N ARG A 336 3.05 -17.22 6.51
CA ARG A 336 3.54 -15.91 6.95
C ARG A 336 3.93 -15.08 5.75
N ILE A 337 3.50 -13.82 5.76
CA ILE A 337 3.93 -12.78 4.83
C ILE A 337 4.49 -11.63 5.65
N GLY A 338 5.57 -11.01 5.20
CA GLY A 338 6.10 -9.87 5.90
C GLY A 338 6.96 -8.96 5.05
N LEU A 339 7.48 -7.94 5.70
CA LEU A 339 8.38 -6.96 5.12
C LEU A 339 9.66 -6.90 5.95
N VAL A 340 10.80 -6.98 5.27
CA VAL A 340 12.12 -6.77 5.86
C VAL A 340 12.85 -5.67 5.08
N ILE A 341 13.48 -4.77 5.80
CA ILE A 341 14.25 -3.66 5.24
C ILE A 341 15.74 -3.89 5.50
N ASN A 342 16.56 -3.65 4.48
CA ASN A 342 18.01 -3.70 4.53
C ASN A 342 18.62 -5.02 5.06
N PRO A 343 18.18 -6.21 4.61
CA PRO A 343 18.84 -7.44 4.96
C PRO A 343 20.23 -7.54 4.31
N ASN A 344 21.17 -8.21 5.01
CA ASN A 344 22.51 -8.46 4.48
C ASN A 344 22.56 -9.73 3.65
N GLN A 345 23.51 -9.77 2.73
CA GLN A 345 23.89 -10.98 2.04
C GLN A 345 24.51 -11.97 3.04
N TYR A 346 24.22 -13.26 2.89
CA TYR A 346 24.72 -14.31 3.78
C TYR A 346 26.24 -14.23 4.00
N ASP A 347 26.67 -14.39 5.25
CA ASP A 347 28.07 -14.35 5.72
C ASP A 347 28.80 -13.05 5.37
N THR A 348 28.06 -11.94 5.22
CA THR A 348 28.62 -10.60 4.97
C THR A 348 27.91 -9.54 5.79
N THR A 349 28.50 -8.34 5.81
CA THR A 349 27.85 -7.11 6.35
C THR A 349 27.30 -6.22 5.24
N GLU A 350 27.35 -6.66 3.98
CA GLU A 350 26.87 -5.91 2.83
C GLU A 350 25.38 -6.14 2.60
N LEU A 351 24.66 -5.09 2.30
CA LEU A 351 23.24 -5.18 1.97
C LEU A 351 23.06 -5.98 0.68
N THR A 352 22.11 -6.93 0.70
CA THR A 352 21.78 -7.67 -0.53
C THR A 352 21.18 -6.74 -1.58
N SER A 353 21.42 -7.00 -2.86
CA SER A 353 20.90 -6.23 -4.00
C SER A 353 20.08 -7.05 -4.99
N ALA A 354 20.02 -8.35 -4.82
CA ALA A 354 19.27 -9.24 -5.70
C ALA A 354 17.78 -8.92 -5.69
N ILE A 355 17.10 -9.22 -6.79
CA ILE A 355 15.65 -9.00 -6.94
C ILE A 355 14.87 -10.10 -6.23
N THR A 356 15.36 -11.34 -6.32
CA THR A 356 14.80 -12.52 -5.66
C THR A 356 15.88 -13.16 -4.81
N LEU A 357 15.50 -13.73 -3.68
CA LEU A 357 16.40 -14.35 -2.72
C LEU A 357 15.75 -15.59 -2.12
N SER A 358 16.54 -16.64 -1.98
CA SER A 358 16.18 -17.82 -1.19
C SER A 358 16.69 -17.67 0.24
N ALA A 359 15.81 -17.79 1.21
CA ALA A 359 16.20 -17.85 2.62
C ALA A 359 16.41 -19.30 3.10
N THR A 360 16.16 -20.29 2.24
CA THR A 360 16.27 -21.70 2.58
C THR A 360 17.69 -22.20 2.46
N LYS A 361 17.97 -23.33 3.10
CA LYS A 361 19.16 -24.16 2.85
C LYS A 361 18.77 -25.33 1.97
N ALA A 362 19.72 -25.92 1.27
CA ALA A 362 19.46 -27.12 0.48
C ALA A 362 20.59 -28.15 0.56
N VAL A 363 20.23 -29.40 0.31
CA VAL A 363 21.14 -30.48 0.07
C VAL A 363 20.75 -31.22 -1.22
N ILE A 364 21.71 -31.60 -2.02
CA ILE A 364 21.49 -32.33 -3.27
C ILE A 364 22.02 -33.75 -3.15
N PHE A 365 21.29 -34.70 -3.74
CA PHE A 365 21.63 -36.11 -3.75
C PHE A 365 22.01 -36.61 -5.14
N SER A 366 22.56 -37.82 -5.22
CA SER A 366 22.90 -38.46 -6.50
C SER A 366 21.70 -38.45 -7.46
N PRO A 367 21.92 -38.21 -8.79
CA PRO A 367 20.87 -38.34 -9.79
C PRO A 367 20.17 -39.68 -9.82
N THR A 368 20.90 -40.75 -9.40
CA THR A 368 20.41 -42.12 -9.35
C THR A 368 19.63 -42.46 -8.07
N PHE A 369 19.54 -41.51 -7.13
CA PHE A 369 18.79 -41.73 -5.90
C PHE A 369 17.27 -41.82 -6.17
N THR A 370 16.61 -42.85 -5.61
CA THR A 370 15.20 -43.18 -5.85
C THR A 370 14.31 -42.96 -4.65
N GLY A 371 14.86 -42.64 -3.46
CA GLY A 371 14.09 -42.33 -2.26
C GLY A 371 13.32 -41.02 -2.37
N GLN A 372 12.35 -40.87 -1.48
CA GLN A 372 11.50 -39.68 -1.41
C GLN A 372 11.54 -39.15 0.02
N PHE A 373 11.77 -37.86 0.16
CA PHE A 373 11.55 -37.13 1.40
C PHE A 373 10.12 -36.55 1.42
N GLN A 374 9.58 -36.36 2.60
CA GLN A 374 8.25 -35.76 2.77
C GLN A 374 8.36 -34.28 3.20
N THR A 375 7.50 -33.44 2.67
CA THR A 375 7.37 -32.07 3.14
C THR A 375 7.03 -32.06 4.63
N ASP A 376 7.57 -31.09 5.36
CA ASP A 376 7.39 -30.86 6.79
C ASP A 376 8.00 -31.93 7.74
N GLU A 377 8.64 -32.99 7.23
CA GLU A 377 9.36 -33.93 8.10
C GLU A 377 10.65 -33.35 8.66
N ILE A 378 11.04 -33.83 9.83
CA ILE A 378 12.36 -33.55 10.41
C ILE A 378 13.39 -34.41 9.71
N ILE A 379 14.46 -33.76 9.26
CA ILE A 379 15.67 -34.47 8.74
C ILE A 379 16.81 -34.33 9.75
N THR A 380 17.64 -35.36 9.80
CA THR A 380 18.79 -35.42 10.70
C THR A 380 20.05 -35.89 9.98
N GLN A 381 21.20 -35.43 10.45
CA GLN A 381 22.52 -35.89 10.00
C GLN A 381 23.46 -35.99 11.19
N SER A 382 24.13 -37.12 11.35
CA SER A 382 25.20 -37.29 12.34
C SER A 382 26.45 -36.54 11.91
N ARG A 383 26.99 -35.70 12.78
CA ARG A 383 28.16 -34.86 12.53
C ARG A 383 29.21 -35.03 13.62
N THR A 384 30.46 -34.76 13.31
CA THR A 384 31.54 -34.65 14.28
C THR A 384 32.02 -33.21 14.33
N VAL A 385 31.81 -32.54 15.44
CA VAL A 385 32.22 -31.16 15.66
C VAL A 385 33.13 -31.10 16.89
N GLY A 386 34.33 -30.60 16.73
CA GLY A 386 35.32 -30.54 17.82
C GLY A 386 35.67 -31.93 18.44
N GLY A 387 35.54 -33.01 17.67
CA GLY A 387 35.75 -34.37 18.13
C GLY A 387 34.56 -35.03 18.86
N GLN A 388 33.46 -34.34 18.98
CA GLN A 388 32.20 -34.85 19.56
C GLN A 388 31.17 -35.17 18.49
N GLN A 389 30.42 -36.27 18.72
CA GLN A 389 29.27 -36.59 17.87
C GLN A 389 28.08 -35.70 18.22
N VAL A 390 27.57 -34.98 17.23
CA VAL A 390 26.39 -34.13 17.32
C VAL A 390 25.42 -34.46 16.17
N THR A 391 24.18 -34.01 16.29
CA THR A 391 23.16 -34.25 15.26
C THR A 391 22.69 -32.91 14.70
N ALA A 392 22.91 -32.68 13.41
CA ALA A 392 22.25 -31.62 12.68
C ALA A 392 20.76 -31.97 12.50
N ARG A 393 19.87 -31.00 12.71
CA ARG A 393 18.44 -31.18 12.50
C ARG A 393 17.90 -30.04 11.65
N GLY A 394 16.96 -30.34 10.78
CA GLY A 394 16.25 -29.37 9.97
C GLY A 394 14.85 -29.88 9.62
N ARG A 395 14.03 -29.03 9.06
CA ARG A 395 12.68 -29.36 8.62
C ARG A 395 12.57 -29.15 7.12
N VAL A 396 11.98 -30.14 6.42
CA VAL A 396 11.83 -30.12 4.96
C VAL A 396 10.79 -29.10 4.53
N ILE A 397 11.16 -28.25 3.58
CA ILE A 397 10.25 -27.32 2.89
C ILE A 397 9.73 -27.97 1.61
N SER A 398 10.64 -28.50 0.79
CA SER A 398 10.27 -29.15 -0.47
C SER A 398 11.29 -30.22 -0.86
N TRP A 399 10.82 -31.21 -1.59
CA TRP A 399 11.64 -32.25 -2.22
C TRP A 399 11.37 -32.28 -3.72
N ASN A 400 12.38 -31.98 -4.52
CA ASN A 400 12.30 -32.13 -5.97
C ASN A 400 12.85 -33.50 -6.40
N SER A 401 11.95 -34.41 -6.79
CA SER A 401 12.30 -35.76 -7.19
C SER A 401 13.03 -35.83 -8.53
N THR A 402 13.00 -34.80 -9.36
CA THR A 402 13.75 -34.72 -10.62
C THR A 402 15.19 -34.27 -10.38
N THR A 403 15.37 -33.11 -9.77
CA THR A 403 16.68 -32.51 -9.53
C THR A 403 17.41 -33.13 -8.34
N LYS A 404 16.73 -33.91 -7.49
CA LYS A 404 17.21 -34.47 -6.24
C LYS A 404 17.69 -33.44 -5.23
N VAL A 405 17.02 -32.28 -5.23
CA VAL A 405 17.27 -31.20 -4.29
C VAL A 405 16.22 -31.24 -3.18
N LEU A 406 16.71 -31.24 -1.95
CA LEU A 406 15.93 -31.13 -0.74
C LEU A 406 16.15 -29.74 -0.15
N LYS A 407 15.13 -28.89 -0.14
CA LYS A 407 15.16 -27.60 0.52
C LYS A 407 14.67 -27.73 1.96
N TYR A 408 15.36 -27.12 2.89
CA TYR A 408 15.04 -27.20 4.32
C TYR A 408 15.38 -25.91 5.05
N TYR A 409 14.85 -25.77 6.24
CA TYR A 409 15.25 -24.73 7.17
C TYR A 409 15.69 -25.32 8.51
N GLN A 410 16.45 -24.55 9.28
CA GLN A 410 16.84 -24.85 10.63
C GLN A 410 16.43 -23.72 11.55
N ASN A 411 15.65 -24.02 12.56
CA ASN A 411 15.28 -23.07 13.60
C ASN A 411 15.90 -23.47 14.93
N ARG A 412 15.82 -22.58 15.92
CA ARG A 412 16.35 -22.81 17.26
C ARG A 412 15.55 -23.85 18.07
N ILE A 413 14.31 -24.16 17.66
CA ILE A 413 13.47 -25.16 18.34
C ILE A 413 13.81 -26.55 17.87
N ASP A 414 13.88 -26.77 16.56
CA ASP A 414 14.18 -28.07 15.96
C ASP A 414 15.69 -28.31 15.78
N GLY A 415 16.49 -27.25 15.85
CA GLY A 415 17.95 -27.32 15.71
C GLY A 415 18.64 -27.91 16.94
N VAL A 416 19.90 -28.32 16.75
CA VAL A 416 20.77 -28.81 17.83
C VAL A 416 22.00 -27.92 17.93
N PHE A 417 22.23 -27.38 19.11
CA PHE A 417 23.40 -26.56 19.42
C PHE A 417 24.48 -27.43 20.04
N PRO A 418 25.67 -27.56 19.45
CA PRO A 418 26.80 -28.25 20.09
C PRO A 418 27.23 -27.46 21.34
N GLU A 419 27.42 -28.14 22.47
CA GLU A 419 27.88 -27.50 23.71
C GLU A 419 29.21 -26.74 23.53
N ILE A 420 30.05 -27.19 22.62
CA ILE A 420 31.38 -26.62 22.37
C ILE A 420 31.32 -25.26 21.68
N THR A 421 30.43 -25.06 20.72
CA THR A 421 30.40 -23.85 19.90
C THR A 421 29.25 -22.92 20.24
N GLY A 422 28.16 -23.42 20.82
CA GLY A 422 26.93 -22.68 21.06
C GLY A 422 26.17 -22.30 19.76
N ASN A 423 26.68 -22.73 18.62
CA ASN A 423 26.07 -22.45 17.32
C ASN A 423 25.20 -23.61 16.83
N LEU A 424 24.22 -23.30 15.99
CA LEU A 424 23.38 -24.28 15.33
C LEU A 424 24.25 -25.25 14.53
N THR A 425 24.04 -26.57 14.69
CA THR A 425 24.78 -27.59 13.92
C THR A 425 24.23 -27.60 12.47
N GLU A 426 25.05 -27.19 11.51
CA GLU A 426 24.69 -27.22 10.10
C GLU A 426 24.87 -28.60 9.50
N PHE A 427 24.10 -28.90 8.44
CA PHE A 427 24.31 -30.05 7.58
C PHE A 427 25.57 -29.85 6.73
N GLU A 428 26.43 -30.84 6.70
CA GLU A 428 27.70 -30.77 5.97
C GLU A 428 28.35 -32.18 5.85
N GLY A 429 29.22 -32.35 4.87
CA GLY A 429 29.95 -33.61 4.67
C GLY A 429 29.10 -34.75 4.06
N GLY A 430 29.65 -35.94 4.05
CA GLY A 430 29.08 -37.09 3.32
C GLY A 430 28.21 -38.01 4.15
N ASN A 431 27.97 -37.73 5.43
CA ASN A 431 27.12 -38.60 6.25
C ASN A 431 25.66 -38.54 5.78
N PRO A 432 24.91 -39.65 5.87
CA PRO A 432 23.55 -39.69 5.36
C PRO A 432 22.61 -38.71 6.07
N VAL A 433 21.76 -38.10 5.27
CA VAL A 433 20.61 -37.32 5.73
C VAL A 433 19.41 -38.26 5.81
N THR A 434 18.75 -38.29 6.97
CA THR A 434 17.67 -39.24 7.25
C THR A 434 16.39 -38.48 7.62
N GLY A 435 15.28 -38.77 6.91
CA GLY A 435 13.94 -38.27 7.19
C GLY A 435 13.24 -39.06 8.28
N SER A 436 12.60 -38.36 9.22
CA SER A 436 11.96 -38.98 10.39
C SER A 436 10.67 -39.70 10.06
N THR A 437 9.93 -39.25 9.09
CA THR A 437 8.61 -39.78 8.68
C THR A 437 8.73 -40.74 7.50
N SER A 438 9.46 -40.30 6.47
CA SER A 438 9.71 -41.13 5.28
C SER A 438 10.58 -42.33 5.54
N GLY A 439 11.42 -42.28 6.58
CA GLY A 439 12.47 -43.27 6.80
C GLY A 439 13.57 -43.28 5.71
N THR A 440 13.48 -42.34 4.80
CA THR A 440 14.45 -42.16 3.70
C THR A 440 15.80 -41.75 4.26
N SER A 441 16.87 -42.41 3.82
CA SER A 441 18.25 -42.10 4.21
C SER A 441 19.12 -42.08 2.96
N ALA A 442 19.88 -41.00 2.75
CA ALA A 442 20.72 -40.84 1.57
C ALA A 442 21.96 -40.02 1.86
N ASP A 443 23.05 -40.39 1.23
CA ASP A 443 24.32 -39.67 1.27
C ASP A 443 24.22 -38.43 0.35
N PRO A 444 24.57 -37.21 0.84
CA PRO A 444 24.67 -36.02 0.00
C PRO A 444 25.69 -36.22 -1.13
N ASP A 445 25.42 -35.64 -2.30
CA ASP A 445 26.34 -35.64 -3.43
C ASP A 445 27.43 -34.57 -3.21
N ILE A 446 28.38 -34.87 -2.32
CA ILE A 446 29.47 -33.95 -1.95
C ILE A 446 30.44 -33.61 -3.09
N ASN A 447 30.35 -34.32 -4.23
CA ASN A 447 31.10 -33.99 -5.43
C ASN A 447 30.34 -33.03 -6.36
N PHE A 448 29.14 -32.67 -6.01
CA PHE A 448 28.35 -31.70 -6.76
C PHE A 448 28.43 -30.31 -6.10
N PRO A 449 28.66 -29.27 -6.88
CA PRO A 449 29.08 -29.30 -8.28
C PRO A 449 30.60 -29.54 -8.38
N VAL A 450 31.06 -29.91 -9.57
CA VAL A 450 32.50 -29.96 -9.88
C VAL A 450 33.13 -28.57 -9.77
N VAL A 451 32.34 -27.53 -10.11
CA VAL A 451 32.72 -26.11 -9.95
C VAL A 451 31.85 -25.51 -8.84
N SER A 452 32.48 -25.07 -7.77
CA SER A 452 31.77 -24.42 -6.64
C SER A 452 30.94 -23.22 -7.10
N GLY A 453 29.76 -23.06 -6.52
CA GLY A 453 28.85 -21.99 -6.84
C GLY A 453 27.97 -22.24 -8.07
N THR A 454 27.91 -23.46 -8.58
CA THR A 454 27.00 -23.84 -9.69
C THR A 454 25.57 -23.92 -9.21
N SER A 455 24.65 -23.31 -9.97
CA SER A 455 23.21 -23.31 -9.71
C SER A 455 22.41 -24.19 -10.68
N THR A 456 23.08 -24.93 -11.59
CA THR A 456 22.39 -25.76 -12.58
C THR A 456 22.83 -27.22 -12.50
N ARG A 457 21.95 -28.16 -12.92
CA ARG A 457 22.23 -29.57 -13.03
C ARG A 457 21.68 -30.13 -14.33
N ILE A 458 22.50 -30.93 -15.05
CA ILE A 458 22.07 -31.62 -16.26
C ILE A 458 21.58 -33.03 -15.90
N ILE A 459 20.31 -33.32 -16.24
CA ILE A 459 19.68 -34.63 -16.07
C ILE A 459 19.07 -35.04 -17.41
N ASN A 460 19.45 -36.18 -17.94
CA ASN A 460 18.97 -36.69 -19.24
C ASN A 460 19.08 -35.66 -20.38
N ASN A 461 20.20 -34.96 -20.47
CA ASN A 461 20.49 -33.89 -21.43
C ASN A 461 19.58 -32.60 -21.28
N THR A 462 18.83 -32.50 -20.22
CA THR A 462 18.09 -31.27 -19.89
C THR A 462 18.81 -30.56 -18.75
N GLU A 463 19.09 -29.29 -18.93
CA GLU A 463 19.62 -28.41 -17.87
C GLU A 463 18.49 -27.90 -17.01
N TYR A 464 18.62 -28.11 -15.69
CA TYR A 464 17.68 -27.60 -14.68
C TYR A 464 18.40 -26.57 -13.83
N ASP A 465 17.77 -25.42 -13.66
CA ASP A 465 18.16 -24.47 -12.65
C ASP A 465 17.73 -24.99 -11.26
N LEU A 466 18.60 -24.89 -10.29
CA LEU A 466 18.36 -25.36 -8.92
C LEU A 466 17.90 -24.24 -8.00
N GLY A 467 17.93 -22.98 -8.48
CA GLY A 467 17.54 -21.78 -7.77
C GLY A 467 18.46 -21.38 -6.62
N MET A 468 19.56 -22.09 -6.43
CA MET A 468 20.54 -21.87 -5.37
C MET A 468 21.91 -22.32 -5.84
N SER A 469 22.96 -21.63 -5.38
CA SER A 469 24.34 -22.00 -5.66
C SER A 469 24.85 -23.08 -4.69
N PHE A 470 25.37 -24.19 -5.23
CA PHE A 470 25.84 -25.32 -4.44
C PHE A 470 27.37 -25.34 -4.30
N THR A 471 27.81 -25.83 -3.16
CA THR A 471 29.20 -26.14 -2.84
C THR A 471 29.25 -27.46 -2.05
N ASN A 472 30.00 -28.45 -2.52
CA ASN A 472 30.13 -29.77 -1.86
C ASN A 472 28.76 -30.39 -1.49
N GLY A 473 27.78 -30.30 -2.39
CA GLY A 473 26.46 -30.89 -2.20
C GLY A 473 25.46 -30.08 -1.37
N TYR A 474 25.86 -28.91 -0.92
CA TYR A 474 25.01 -28.05 -0.06
C TYR A 474 24.87 -26.65 -0.65
N ALA A 475 23.70 -26.05 -0.42
CA ALA A 475 23.46 -24.65 -0.66
C ALA A 475 23.02 -23.96 0.65
N LYS A 476 23.46 -22.74 0.82
CA LYS A 476 23.15 -21.91 1.99
C LYS A 476 22.11 -20.86 1.64
N SER A 477 21.46 -20.30 2.66
CA SER A 477 20.61 -19.12 2.50
C SER A 477 21.39 -18.00 1.81
N GLU A 478 20.69 -17.17 1.04
CA GLU A 478 21.29 -16.00 0.37
C GLU A 478 21.20 -14.75 1.25
N ILE A 479 20.47 -14.82 2.37
CA ILE A 479 20.37 -13.73 3.35
C ILE A 479 21.01 -14.15 4.68
N GLU A 480 21.63 -13.16 5.37
CA GLU A 480 22.12 -13.35 6.73
C GLU A 480 20.96 -13.30 7.72
N PRO A 481 20.71 -14.38 8.49
CA PRO A 481 19.64 -14.40 9.49
C PRO A 481 19.82 -13.29 10.53
N ASN A 482 18.70 -12.70 10.97
CA ASN A 482 18.64 -11.58 11.91
C ASN A 482 19.39 -10.31 11.47
N SER A 483 19.61 -10.13 10.17
CA SER A 483 20.12 -8.90 9.58
C SER A 483 18.99 -8.04 9.01
N GLY A 484 19.16 -6.72 9.01
CA GLY A 484 18.09 -5.78 8.65
C GLY A 484 16.99 -5.71 9.73
N GLU A 485 15.86 -5.14 9.38
CA GLU A 485 14.75 -4.93 10.30
C GLU A 485 13.46 -5.48 9.71
N ILE A 486 12.75 -6.33 10.44
CA ILE A 486 11.40 -6.76 10.10
C ILE A 486 10.44 -5.65 10.53
N ILE A 487 9.71 -5.08 9.56
CA ILE A 487 8.81 -3.95 9.78
C ILE A 487 7.32 -4.33 9.69
N TYR A 488 7.02 -5.53 9.21
CA TYR A 488 5.66 -6.04 9.11
C TYR A 488 5.65 -7.56 9.12
N ILE A 489 4.73 -8.15 9.87
CA ILE A 489 4.45 -9.59 9.91
C ILE A 489 2.94 -9.80 9.86
N ASP A 490 2.50 -10.71 9.01
CA ASP A 490 1.11 -11.15 8.89
C ASP A 490 1.07 -12.68 8.90
N ASN A 491 0.52 -13.27 9.97
CA ASN A 491 0.32 -14.71 10.10
C ASN A 491 -1.05 -15.08 9.53
N ARG A 492 -1.09 -16.07 8.64
CA ARG A 492 -2.28 -16.51 7.91
C ARG A 492 -2.48 -18.01 8.03
N GLY A 493 -3.67 -18.50 7.68
CA GLY A 493 -3.86 -19.91 7.37
C GLY A 493 -3.04 -20.33 6.17
N ALA A 494 -2.90 -21.63 5.95
CA ALA A 494 -2.09 -22.17 4.87
C ALA A 494 -2.46 -21.60 3.50
N ILE A 495 -1.45 -21.14 2.77
CA ILE A 495 -1.52 -20.74 1.36
C ILE A 495 -0.63 -21.71 0.59
N SER A 496 -1.25 -22.58 -0.19
CA SER A 496 -0.54 -23.60 -0.98
C SER A 496 -0.06 -23.00 -2.31
N ARG A 497 1.16 -23.32 -2.68
CA ARG A 497 1.77 -22.95 -3.96
C ARG A 497 1.82 -24.15 -4.90
N ALA A 498 1.06 -24.10 -5.98
CA ALA A 498 1.17 -25.05 -7.09
C ALA A 498 2.22 -24.60 -8.12
N GLY A 499 2.67 -25.51 -8.97
CA GLY A 499 3.79 -25.29 -9.90
C GLY A 499 3.58 -24.19 -10.95
N ASP A 500 2.33 -23.79 -11.22
CA ASP A 500 1.95 -22.77 -12.21
C ASP A 500 1.26 -21.55 -11.56
N GLN A 501 1.28 -21.45 -10.26
CA GLN A 501 0.58 -20.42 -9.50
C GLN A 501 1.40 -19.13 -9.41
N ILE A 502 0.68 -18.00 -9.47
CA ILE A 502 1.21 -16.66 -9.24
C ILE A 502 0.50 -16.09 -8.03
N GLU A 503 1.25 -15.69 -7.02
CA GLU A 503 0.74 -14.93 -5.89
C GLU A 503 0.87 -13.44 -6.15
N ASP A 504 -0.25 -12.72 -6.15
CA ASP A 504 -0.31 -11.26 -6.19
C ASP A 504 -0.56 -10.74 -4.78
N ILE A 505 0.50 -10.30 -4.11
CA ILE A 505 0.46 -9.85 -2.71
C ILE A 505 0.35 -8.33 -2.68
N LYS A 506 -0.74 -7.84 -2.09
CA LYS A 506 -0.96 -6.41 -1.83
C LYS A 506 -0.93 -6.15 -0.33
N ILE A 507 0.01 -5.34 0.11
CA ILE A 507 0.15 -4.90 1.51
C ILE A 507 -0.15 -3.41 1.57
N VAL A 508 -1.03 -3.00 2.47
CA VAL A 508 -1.34 -1.58 2.72
C VAL A 508 -0.81 -1.20 4.10
N ILE A 509 0.13 -0.26 4.11
CA ILE A 509 0.70 0.31 5.34
C ILE A 509 0.02 1.66 5.59
N GLU A 510 -0.47 1.86 6.78
CA GLU A 510 -1.03 3.13 7.25
C GLU A 510 -0.02 3.82 8.16
N PHE A 511 0.32 5.09 7.85
CA PHE A 511 1.28 5.89 8.60
C PHE A 511 0.61 6.79 9.64
#